data_a1109334338de4da7c94bec99575ad4c
#
_entry.id   a1109334338de4da7c94bec99575ad4c
#
_cell.length_a   1.000
_cell.length_b   1.000
_cell.length_c   1.000
_cell.angle_alpha   90.00
_cell.angle_beta   90.00
_cell.angle_gamma   90.00
#
_symmetry.space_group_name_H-M   'P 1'
#
loop_
_entity.id
_entity.type
_entity.pdbx_description
1 polymer ?
#
loop_
_entity_poly.entity_id
_entity_poly.type
_entity_poly.pdbx_seq_one_letter_code
_entity_poly.pdbx_strand_id
1 'polypeptide(L)'
;YHIYSKKPIQDNVILFETFMAKNYSDSPKYIYEYIAKNYPGKYKCVWALNDGHEVPYGAEVVKRFSFKYAYYLAVSKYFVFNVRQPLWYRKREGQVFVETWHGTPLKRLVFDQEEVTSASPKYKQQFYRQRQEWDYLVSANPFSTKTFRSCFMYEGKMLEYGYPRNDILYWPNKDEIAKDLRKKLGIPEDKKTILYAPTWRDDEH
;
A
#
# COMPACT_ATOMS: atom_id res chain seq x y z
N TYR A 1 -10.51 14.90 -11.84
CA TYR A 1 -11.08 13.56 -11.68
C TYR A 1 -12.44 13.44 -12.39
N HIS A 2 -13.43 14.28 -12.06
CA HIS A 2 -14.78 14.20 -12.65
C HIS A 2 -14.84 14.24 -14.18
N ILE A 3 -13.98 15.04 -14.83
CA ILE A 3 -13.88 15.05 -16.30
C ILE A 3 -13.43 13.68 -16.83
N TYR A 4 -12.46 13.08 -16.19
CA TYR A 4 -11.90 11.78 -16.61
C TYR A 4 -12.79 10.60 -16.24
N SER A 5 -13.68 10.74 -15.25
CA SER A 5 -14.60 9.66 -14.85
C SER A 5 -15.67 9.33 -15.91
N LYS A 6 -15.79 10.15 -16.96
CA LYS A 6 -16.62 9.85 -18.15
C LYS A 6 -15.92 8.92 -19.15
N LYS A 7 -14.59 8.73 -19.03
CA LYS A 7 -13.84 7.81 -19.90
C LYS A 7 -14.07 6.35 -19.49
N PRO A 8 -13.97 5.39 -20.42
CA PRO A 8 -14.07 3.98 -20.08
C PRO A 8 -12.94 3.56 -19.13
N ILE A 9 -13.24 2.59 -18.27
CA ILE A 9 -12.24 1.91 -17.44
C ILE A 9 -11.38 1.04 -18.35
N GLN A 10 -10.08 1.04 -18.13
CA GLN A 10 -9.11 0.27 -18.88
C GLN A 10 -8.79 -1.01 -18.09
N ASP A 11 -9.26 -2.15 -18.57
CA ASP A 11 -9.24 -3.42 -17.84
C ASP A 11 -7.83 -3.98 -17.54
N ASN A 12 -6.82 -3.49 -18.24
CA ASN A 12 -5.43 -3.91 -18.05
C ASN A 12 -4.58 -2.88 -17.28
N VAL A 13 -5.15 -1.80 -16.75
CA VAL A 13 -4.39 -0.76 -16.04
C VAL A 13 -4.46 -0.97 -14.54
N ILE A 14 -3.27 -0.98 -13.90
CA ILE A 14 -3.10 -1.07 -12.44
C ILE A 14 -2.38 0.19 -11.97
N LEU A 15 -2.98 0.89 -11.01
CA LEU A 15 -2.33 2.01 -10.33
C LEU A 15 -1.84 1.57 -8.95
N PHE A 16 -0.55 1.83 -8.70
CA PHE A 16 0.12 1.55 -7.43
C PHE A 16 0.44 2.83 -6.69
N GLU A 17 0.31 2.82 -5.37
CA GLU A 17 0.74 3.92 -4.51
C GLU A 17 1.15 3.40 -3.13
N THR A 18 2.22 3.94 -2.56
CA THR A 18 2.63 3.69 -1.19
C THR A 18 2.83 4.99 -0.42
N PHE A 19 2.37 5.01 0.84
CA PHE A 19 2.56 6.12 1.78
C PHE A 19 2.29 7.51 1.18
N MET A 20 1.14 7.65 0.48
CA MET A 20 0.77 8.90 -0.22
C MET A 20 1.79 9.34 -1.28
N ALA A 21 2.30 8.38 -2.04
CA ALA A 21 3.31 8.55 -3.09
C ALA A 21 4.67 9.07 -2.59
N LYS A 22 5.04 8.77 -1.34
CA LYS A 22 6.32 9.19 -0.75
C LYS A 22 7.50 8.32 -1.17
N ASN A 23 7.26 7.03 -1.46
CA ASN A 23 8.34 6.10 -1.78
C ASN A 23 7.85 4.90 -2.59
N TYR A 24 8.81 4.16 -3.15
CA TYR A 24 8.61 2.88 -3.83
C TYR A 24 8.96 1.75 -2.87
N SER A 25 7.98 1.22 -2.15
CA SER A 25 8.24 0.26 -1.07
C SER A 25 7.02 -0.60 -0.74
N ASP A 26 7.11 -1.33 0.36
CA ASP A 26 6.05 -2.10 1.00
C ASP A 26 5.37 -3.13 0.07
N SER A 27 4.25 -3.69 0.50
CA SER A 27 3.53 -4.75 -0.23
C SER A 27 3.16 -4.39 -1.66
N PRO A 28 2.72 -3.15 -1.99
CA PRO A 28 2.47 -2.76 -3.39
C PRO A 28 3.68 -2.92 -4.31
N LYS A 29 4.91 -2.64 -3.83
CA LYS A 29 6.15 -2.86 -4.59
C LYS A 29 6.30 -4.33 -4.98
N TYR A 30 6.19 -5.24 -4.03
CA TYR A 30 6.39 -6.67 -4.29
C TYR A 30 5.30 -7.26 -5.18
N ILE A 31 4.06 -6.80 -5.04
CA ILE A 31 2.96 -7.15 -5.95
C ILE A 31 3.26 -6.66 -7.37
N TYR A 32 3.72 -5.42 -7.52
CA TYR A 32 4.09 -4.85 -8.82
C TYR A 32 5.22 -5.64 -9.47
N GLU A 33 6.33 -5.87 -8.75
CA GLU A 33 7.49 -6.60 -9.28
C GLU A 33 7.11 -8.02 -9.69
N TYR A 34 6.25 -8.68 -8.92
CA TYR A 34 5.72 -10.00 -9.27
C TYR A 34 4.91 -9.95 -10.58
N ILE A 35 4.01 -8.98 -10.72
CA ILE A 35 3.18 -8.82 -11.93
C ILE A 35 4.07 -8.52 -13.14
N ALA A 36 5.00 -7.57 -13.01
CA ALA A 36 5.88 -7.16 -14.10
C ALA A 36 6.77 -8.32 -14.59
N LYS A 37 7.26 -9.13 -13.66
CA LYS A 37 8.13 -10.28 -13.95
C LYS A 37 7.37 -11.48 -14.57
N ASN A 38 6.19 -11.81 -14.02
CA ASN A 38 5.48 -13.04 -14.38
C ASN A 38 4.41 -12.83 -15.48
N TYR A 39 4.00 -11.59 -15.71
CA TYR A 39 2.99 -11.24 -16.72
C TYR A 39 3.46 -10.06 -17.60
N PRO A 40 4.64 -10.16 -18.24
CA PRO A 40 5.19 -9.07 -19.04
C PRO A 40 4.23 -8.68 -20.16
N GLY A 41 3.99 -7.37 -20.30
CA GLY A 41 3.11 -6.81 -21.34
C GLY A 41 1.61 -7.03 -21.14
N LYS A 42 1.17 -7.83 -20.17
CA LYS A 42 -0.26 -8.07 -19.90
C LYS A 42 -0.95 -6.88 -19.25
N TYR A 43 -0.27 -6.23 -18.34
CA TYR A 43 -0.81 -5.09 -17.59
C TYR A 43 0.02 -3.84 -17.82
N LYS A 44 -0.66 -2.71 -17.96
CA LYS A 44 -0.06 -1.40 -17.87
C LYS A 44 0.00 -0.99 -16.41
N CYS A 45 1.20 -1.06 -15.82
CA CYS A 45 1.44 -0.64 -14.45
C CYS A 45 1.80 0.84 -14.39
N VAL A 46 1.20 1.56 -13.45
CA VAL A 46 1.42 2.99 -13.21
C VAL A 46 1.75 3.18 -11.73
N TRP A 47 2.79 3.93 -11.42
CA TRP A 47 3.19 4.26 -10.05
C TRP A 47 2.98 5.73 -9.74
N ALA A 48 2.31 6.00 -8.62
CA ALA A 48 2.25 7.34 -8.05
C ALA A 48 3.47 7.57 -7.16
N LEU A 49 4.38 8.49 -7.56
CA LEU A 49 5.57 8.90 -6.80
C LEU A 49 5.78 10.41 -6.90
N ASN A 50 5.98 11.07 -5.75
CA ASN A 50 6.10 12.52 -5.70
C ASN A 50 7.45 13.04 -6.19
N ASP A 51 8.52 12.28 -6.02
CA ASP A 51 9.87 12.60 -6.49
C ASP A 51 10.12 12.23 -7.96
N GLY A 52 9.21 11.43 -8.54
CA GLY A 52 9.24 11.11 -9.96
C GLY A 52 10.38 10.18 -10.40
N HIS A 53 11.09 9.54 -9.46
CA HIS A 53 12.14 8.59 -9.85
C HIS A 53 11.58 7.38 -10.60
N GLU A 54 12.39 6.82 -11.48
CA GLU A 54 12.02 5.62 -12.24
C GLU A 54 11.95 4.40 -11.33
N VAL A 55 11.01 3.51 -11.66
CA VAL A 55 10.86 2.22 -10.98
C VAL A 55 11.30 1.08 -11.90
N PRO A 56 11.75 -0.05 -11.36
CA PRO A 56 12.12 -1.22 -12.18
C PRO A 56 11.00 -1.62 -13.14
N TYR A 57 11.35 -2.32 -14.22
CA TYR A 57 10.43 -2.84 -15.25
C TYR A 57 9.63 -1.77 -16.02
N GLY A 58 9.98 -0.49 -15.91
CA GLY A 58 9.50 0.58 -16.80
C GLY A 58 8.03 0.96 -16.63
N ALA A 59 7.46 0.86 -15.43
CA ALA A 59 6.12 1.40 -15.19
C ALA A 59 6.10 2.93 -15.41
N GLU A 60 4.98 3.45 -15.89
CA GLU A 60 4.78 4.89 -15.98
C GLU A 60 4.70 5.49 -14.58
N VAL A 61 5.51 6.53 -14.32
CA VAL A 61 5.49 7.24 -13.03
C VAL A 61 4.66 8.53 -13.16
N VAL A 62 3.78 8.77 -12.19
CA VAL A 62 2.94 9.96 -12.13
C VAL A 62 3.03 10.62 -10.76
N LYS A 63 3.08 11.94 -10.74
CA LYS A 63 3.07 12.71 -9.49
C LYS A 63 1.66 12.72 -8.89
N ARG A 64 1.56 12.43 -7.59
CA ARG A 64 0.28 12.49 -6.87
C ARG A 64 -0.36 13.88 -7.00
N PHE A 65 -1.67 13.94 -7.15
CA PHE A 65 -2.46 15.15 -7.41
C PHE A 65 -2.20 15.86 -8.76
N SER A 66 -1.39 15.28 -9.65
CA SER A 66 -1.28 15.79 -11.02
C SER A 66 -2.53 15.44 -11.86
N PHE A 67 -2.65 16.07 -13.03
CA PHE A 67 -3.70 15.71 -14.00
C PHE A 67 -3.60 14.25 -14.44
N LYS A 68 -2.38 13.73 -14.64
CA LYS A 68 -2.16 12.32 -14.98
C LYS A 68 -2.60 11.38 -13.85
N TYR A 69 -2.30 11.72 -12.59
CA TYR A 69 -2.77 10.94 -11.45
C TYR A 69 -4.30 10.90 -11.38
N ALA A 70 -4.97 12.06 -11.54
CA ALA A 70 -6.42 12.14 -11.59
C ALA A 70 -7.01 11.34 -12.76
N TYR A 71 -6.32 11.32 -13.90
CA TYR A 71 -6.68 10.48 -15.03
C TYR A 71 -6.62 8.99 -14.66
N TYR A 72 -5.49 8.51 -14.12
CA TYR A 72 -5.36 7.09 -13.76
C TYR A 72 -6.26 6.68 -12.60
N LEU A 73 -6.55 7.54 -11.64
CA LEU A 73 -7.60 7.27 -10.65
C LEU A 73 -8.98 7.03 -11.30
N ALA A 74 -9.25 7.68 -12.43
CA ALA A 74 -10.53 7.55 -13.10
C ALA A 74 -10.62 6.33 -14.03
N VAL A 75 -9.51 5.93 -14.68
CA VAL A 75 -9.55 4.91 -15.74
C VAL A 75 -8.93 3.57 -15.37
N SER A 76 -8.12 3.49 -14.31
CA SER A 76 -7.51 2.21 -13.90
C SER A 76 -8.59 1.22 -13.44
N LYS A 77 -8.43 -0.03 -13.87
CA LYS A 77 -9.25 -1.14 -13.38
C LYS A 77 -8.90 -1.51 -11.95
N TYR A 78 -7.61 -1.53 -11.63
CA TYR A 78 -7.10 -2.03 -10.37
C TYR A 78 -6.29 -0.97 -9.62
N PHE A 79 -6.44 -0.96 -8.30
CA PHE A 79 -5.65 -0.17 -7.38
C PHE A 79 -4.99 -1.08 -6.36
N VAL A 80 -3.70 -0.85 -6.10
CA VAL A 80 -2.93 -1.56 -5.08
C VAL A 80 -2.25 -0.52 -4.21
N PHE A 81 -2.85 -0.21 -3.09
CA PHE A 81 -2.40 0.85 -2.19
C PHE A 81 -2.20 0.31 -0.77
N ASN A 82 -1.40 1.03 0.03
CA ASN A 82 -1.18 0.68 1.44
C ASN A 82 -1.66 1.75 2.42
N VAL A 83 -2.32 2.80 1.93
CA VAL A 83 -2.90 3.88 2.73
C VAL A 83 -4.19 4.39 2.10
N ARG A 84 -4.99 5.03 2.94
CA ARG A 84 -6.28 5.60 2.53
C ARG A 84 -6.13 6.69 1.46
N GLN A 85 -7.07 6.73 0.55
CA GLN A 85 -7.15 7.73 -0.50
C GLN A 85 -7.73 9.07 -0.02
N PRO A 86 -7.56 10.16 -0.80
CA PRO A 86 -8.16 11.45 -0.47
C PRO A 86 -9.68 11.36 -0.28
N LEU A 87 -10.24 12.20 0.60
CA LEU A 87 -11.67 12.19 0.92
C LEU A 87 -12.60 12.47 -0.26
N TRP A 88 -12.10 13.12 -1.31
CA TRP A 88 -12.86 13.39 -2.54
C TRP A 88 -12.90 12.22 -3.51
N TYR A 89 -11.98 11.23 -3.35
CA TYR A 89 -11.94 10.06 -4.22
C TYR A 89 -13.17 9.18 -3.99
N ARG A 90 -13.71 8.66 -5.07
CA ARG A 90 -14.75 7.64 -5.08
C ARG A 90 -14.41 6.63 -6.17
N LYS A 91 -14.34 5.38 -5.77
CA LYS A 91 -14.18 4.27 -6.70
C LYS A 91 -15.41 4.20 -7.61
N ARG A 92 -15.17 3.99 -8.88
CA ARG A 92 -16.24 3.79 -9.85
C ARG A 92 -16.68 2.32 -9.84
N GLU A 93 -17.94 2.07 -10.19
CA GLU A 93 -18.40 0.72 -10.48
C GLU A 93 -17.49 0.08 -11.54
N GLY A 94 -17.14 -1.20 -11.32
CA GLY A 94 -16.23 -1.92 -12.19
C GLY A 94 -14.73 -1.75 -11.87
N GLN A 95 -14.32 -0.80 -11.01
CA GLN A 95 -12.95 -0.73 -10.49
C GLN A 95 -12.77 -1.65 -9.27
N VAL A 96 -11.56 -2.15 -9.07
CA VAL A 96 -11.19 -3.07 -7.98
C VAL A 96 -10.08 -2.45 -7.13
N PHE A 97 -10.29 -2.38 -5.83
CA PHE A 97 -9.36 -1.77 -4.89
C PHE A 97 -8.82 -2.81 -3.91
N VAL A 98 -7.50 -3.01 -3.93
CA VAL A 98 -6.77 -3.82 -2.97
C VAL A 98 -6.03 -2.90 -1.99
N GLU A 99 -6.50 -2.85 -0.76
CA GLU A 99 -5.78 -2.20 0.34
C GLU A 99 -4.84 -3.21 0.98
N THR A 100 -3.53 -2.96 0.91
CA THR A 100 -2.56 -3.88 1.51
C THR A 100 -2.30 -3.59 2.97
N TRP A 101 -2.74 -2.41 3.43
CA TRP A 101 -2.31 -1.87 4.70
C TRP A 101 -0.77 -1.86 4.81
N HIS A 102 -0.22 -1.65 5.99
CA HIS A 102 1.23 -1.47 6.13
C HIS A 102 1.81 -2.00 7.44
N GLY A 103 1.05 -2.76 8.22
CA GLY A 103 1.57 -3.36 9.45
C GLY A 103 0.53 -4.12 10.26
N THR A 104 1.01 -4.98 11.15
CA THR A 104 0.20 -5.69 12.12
C THR A 104 -0.35 -4.72 13.17
N PRO A 105 -1.65 -4.73 13.46
CA PRO A 105 -2.29 -3.77 14.36
C PRO A 105 -2.03 -4.11 15.83
N LEU A 106 -0.88 -3.72 16.36
CA LEU A 106 -0.52 -3.95 17.78
C LEU A 106 -1.13 -2.92 18.72
N LYS A 107 -1.39 -1.71 18.24
CA LYS A 107 -2.09 -0.66 18.98
C LYS A 107 -3.58 -0.68 18.62
N ARG A 108 -4.43 -0.19 19.51
CA ARG A 108 -5.84 0.07 19.15
C ARG A 108 -5.90 1.09 18.03
N LEU A 109 -6.63 0.77 16.97
CA LEU A 109 -6.78 1.61 15.79
C LEU A 109 -8.23 2.06 15.63
N VAL A 110 -8.40 3.21 15.07
CA VAL A 110 -9.65 3.81 14.59
C VAL A 110 -10.85 3.59 15.52
N PHE A 111 -11.69 2.58 15.25
CA PHE A 111 -12.93 2.34 16.00
C PHE A 111 -12.69 1.63 17.33
N ASP A 112 -11.58 0.92 17.49
CA ASP A 112 -11.19 0.31 18.77
C ASP A 112 -10.51 1.31 19.73
N GLN A 113 -10.25 2.56 19.30
CA GLN A 113 -9.80 3.65 20.16
C GLN A 113 -10.99 4.27 20.89
N GLU A 114 -10.89 4.42 22.20
CA GLU A 114 -11.89 5.11 23.00
C GLU A 114 -11.93 6.61 22.64
N GLU A 115 -10.76 7.23 22.65
CA GLU A 115 -10.58 8.64 22.25
C GLU A 115 -9.51 8.76 21.18
N VAL A 116 -9.70 9.70 20.26
CA VAL A 116 -8.72 10.04 19.22
C VAL A 116 -8.30 11.49 19.45
N THR A 117 -7.24 11.66 20.23
CA THR A 117 -6.78 12.99 20.68
C THR A 117 -5.99 13.75 19.60
N SER A 118 -5.31 13.05 18.72
CA SER A 118 -4.40 13.61 17.71
C SER A 118 -5.00 13.80 16.31
N ALA A 119 -6.32 13.56 16.15
CA ALA A 119 -6.97 13.64 14.85
C ALA A 119 -8.21 14.55 14.85
N SER A 120 -8.65 14.92 13.64
CA SER A 120 -9.90 15.67 13.46
C SER A 120 -11.07 14.97 14.16
N PRO A 121 -12.03 15.70 14.76
CA PRO A 121 -13.26 15.15 15.33
C PRO A 121 -14.06 14.27 14.35
N LYS A 122 -13.84 14.46 13.03
CA LYS A 122 -14.45 13.66 11.96
C LYS A 122 -13.64 12.46 11.53
N TYR A 123 -12.52 12.14 12.22
CA TYR A 123 -11.57 11.10 11.80
C TYR A 123 -12.23 9.73 11.58
N LYS A 124 -12.99 9.23 12.56
CA LYS A 124 -13.69 7.95 12.46
C LYS A 124 -14.69 7.93 11.31
N GLN A 125 -15.46 9.01 11.14
CA GLN A 125 -16.42 9.14 10.02
C GLN A 125 -15.71 9.16 8.67
N GLN A 126 -14.60 9.88 8.55
CA GLN A 126 -13.81 9.95 7.34
C GLN A 126 -13.18 8.59 7.01
N PHE A 127 -12.65 7.90 8.03
CA PHE A 127 -12.11 6.56 7.87
C PHE A 127 -13.19 5.57 7.39
N TYR A 128 -14.35 5.58 8.04
CA TYR A 128 -15.48 4.73 7.65
C TYR A 128 -15.85 4.92 6.17
N ARG A 129 -15.91 6.17 5.72
CA ARG A 129 -16.19 6.49 4.33
C ARG A 129 -15.09 6.00 3.36
N GLN A 130 -13.82 6.18 3.71
CA GLN A 130 -12.70 5.79 2.85
C GLN A 130 -12.56 4.28 2.74
N ARG A 131 -12.78 3.53 3.83
CA ARG A 131 -12.68 2.07 3.82
C ARG A 131 -13.77 1.40 2.96
N GLN A 132 -14.86 2.08 2.68
CA GLN A 132 -15.92 1.58 1.78
C GLN A 132 -15.44 1.42 0.32
N GLU A 133 -14.35 2.06 -0.04
CA GLU A 133 -13.75 1.94 -1.37
C GLU A 133 -12.95 0.63 -1.53
N TRP A 134 -12.64 -0.09 -0.44
CA TRP A 134 -11.82 -1.30 -0.46
C TRP A 134 -12.64 -2.54 -0.80
N ASP A 135 -12.29 -3.24 -1.88
CA ASP A 135 -12.88 -4.55 -2.19
C ASP A 135 -12.16 -5.66 -1.44
N TYR A 136 -10.83 -5.51 -1.30
CA TYR A 136 -9.95 -6.47 -0.63
C TYR A 136 -9.07 -5.76 0.38
N LEU A 137 -8.89 -6.40 1.53
CA LEU A 137 -7.91 -5.98 2.54
C LEU A 137 -6.95 -7.13 2.84
N VAL A 138 -5.65 -6.86 2.69
CA VAL A 138 -4.61 -7.84 3.00
C VAL A 138 -4.40 -7.93 4.51
N SER A 139 -4.30 -9.15 5.01
CA SER A 139 -4.02 -9.44 6.41
C SER A 139 -2.86 -10.42 6.54
N ALA A 140 -2.02 -10.19 7.56
CA ALA A 140 -0.86 -11.03 7.79
C ALA A 140 -1.19 -12.40 8.43
N ASN A 141 -2.25 -12.46 9.23
CA ASN A 141 -2.57 -13.61 10.06
C ASN A 141 -3.97 -13.46 10.69
N PRO A 142 -4.49 -14.51 11.35
CA PRO A 142 -5.80 -14.49 12.01
C PRO A 142 -5.99 -13.36 13.04
N PHE A 143 -4.94 -13.01 13.78
CA PHE A 143 -4.99 -11.89 14.72
C PHE A 143 -5.25 -10.56 14.00
N SER A 144 -4.49 -10.28 12.95
CA SER A 144 -4.68 -9.07 12.12
C SER A 144 -6.06 -9.04 11.48
N THR A 145 -6.53 -10.17 10.95
CA THR A 145 -7.87 -10.31 10.36
C THR A 145 -8.95 -9.94 11.36
N LYS A 146 -8.91 -10.55 12.55
CA LYS A 146 -9.88 -10.26 13.63
C LYS A 146 -9.85 -8.78 14.02
N THR A 147 -8.65 -8.24 14.19
CA THR A 147 -8.47 -6.83 14.58
C THR A 147 -8.96 -5.87 13.50
N PHE A 148 -8.66 -6.12 12.21
CA PHE A 148 -9.14 -5.27 11.12
C PHE A 148 -10.66 -5.33 10.95
N ARG A 149 -11.29 -6.48 11.22
CA ARG A 149 -12.76 -6.58 11.27
C ARG A 149 -13.35 -5.61 12.30
N SER A 150 -12.76 -5.55 13.49
CA SER A 150 -13.18 -4.64 14.56
C SER A 150 -12.76 -3.20 14.27
N CYS A 151 -11.46 -2.94 14.24
CA CYS A 151 -10.92 -1.57 14.24
C CYS A 151 -11.23 -0.78 12.96
N PHE A 152 -11.51 -1.42 11.83
CA PHE A 152 -11.93 -0.78 10.59
C PHE A 152 -13.42 -0.98 10.28
N MET A 153 -14.12 -1.78 11.08
CA MET A 153 -15.49 -2.21 10.79
C MET A 153 -15.58 -2.78 9.36
N TYR A 154 -14.55 -3.55 8.94
CA TYR A 154 -14.41 -4.02 7.56
C TYR A 154 -15.14 -5.34 7.35
N GLU A 155 -16.14 -5.34 6.47
CA GLU A 155 -16.98 -6.50 6.14
C GLU A 155 -16.63 -7.12 4.78
N GLY A 156 -15.77 -6.46 3.99
CA GLY A 156 -15.35 -6.93 2.68
C GLY A 156 -14.46 -8.18 2.71
N LYS A 157 -13.89 -8.55 1.58
CA LYS A 157 -13.07 -9.75 1.45
C LYS A 157 -11.68 -9.55 2.05
N MET A 158 -11.36 -10.34 3.10
CA MET A 158 -10.03 -10.38 3.70
C MET A 158 -9.13 -11.35 2.91
N LEU A 159 -7.92 -10.92 2.59
CA LEU A 159 -6.87 -11.75 1.99
C LEU A 159 -5.82 -12.08 3.07
N GLU A 160 -6.03 -13.18 3.78
CA GLU A 160 -5.17 -13.63 4.89
C GLU A 160 -4.04 -14.52 4.37
N TYR A 161 -3.11 -13.93 3.61
CA TYR A 161 -2.00 -14.66 2.98
C TYR A 161 -0.61 -14.16 3.42
N GLY A 162 -0.53 -13.28 4.42
CA GLY A 162 0.71 -12.60 4.78
C GLY A 162 0.87 -11.28 4.02
N TYR A 163 1.93 -10.54 4.37
CA TYR A 163 2.27 -9.32 3.63
C TYR A 163 3.25 -9.65 2.50
N PRO A 164 2.93 -9.33 1.23
CA PRO A 164 3.81 -9.56 0.08
C PRO A 164 5.24 -9.00 0.25
N ARG A 165 5.40 -7.93 1.02
CA ARG A 165 6.74 -7.39 1.35
C ARG A 165 7.64 -8.35 2.12
N ASN A 166 7.08 -9.38 2.75
CA ASN A 166 7.83 -10.39 3.50
C ASN A 166 8.27 -11.58 2.63
N ASP A 167 7.82 -11.67 1.38
CA ASP A 167 8.15 -12.78 0.48
C ASP A 167 9.65 -12.88 0.23
N ILE A 168 10.38 -11.75 0.26
CA ILE A 168 11.83 -11.70 0.14
C ILE A 168 12.56 -12.57 1.16
N LEU A 169 11.98 -12.78 2.35
CA LEU A 169 12.53 -13.61 3.41
C LEU A 169 12.50 -15.12 3.06
N TYR A 170 11.75 -15.49 2.04
CA TYR A 170 11.59 -16.86 1.57
C TYR A 170 12.15 -17.09 0.17
N TRP A 171 12.73 -16.06 -0.47
CA TRP A 171 13.32 -16.19 -1.79
C TRP A 171 14.53 -17.13 -1.77
N PRO A 172 14.76 -17.94 -2.83
CA PRO A 172 15.90 -18.87 -2.91
C PRO A 172 17.26 -18.19 -2.71
N ASN A 173 17.40 -16.95 -3.17
CA ASN A 173 18.62 -16.15 -3.10
C ASN A 173 18.63 -15.15 -1.93
N LYS A 174 17.82 -15.34 -0.91
CA LYS A 174 17.71 -14.43 0.26
C LYS A 174 19.04 -14.21 0.97
N ASP A 175 19.87 -15.24 1.06
CA ASP A 175 21.16 -15.16 1.77
C ASP A 175 22.18 -14.32 0.99
N GLU A 176 22.17 -14.40 -0.35
CA GLU A 176 22.97 -13.53 -1.22
C GLU A 176 22.53 -12.07 -1.07
N ILE A 177 21.22 -11.83 -1.10
CA ILE A 177 20.65 -10.50 -0.88
C ILE A 177 21.05 -9.96 0.49
N ALA A 178 20.97 -10.78 1.53
CA ALA A 178 21.35 -10.38 2.90
C ALA A 178 22.86 -10.02 2.96
N LYS A 179 23.72 -10.80 2.32
CA LYS A 179 25.16 -10.52 2.25
C LYS A 179 25.45 -9.20 1.53
N ASP A 180 24.83 -8.97 0.40
CA ASP A 180 24.97 -7.73 -0.36
C ASP A 180 24.48 -6.51 0.42
N LEU A 181 23.36 -6.64 1.13
CA LEU A 181 22.82 -5.58 1.98
C LEU A 181 23.76 -5.28 3.16
N ARG A 182 24.29 -6.31 3.83
CA ARG A 182 25.28 -6.11 4.91
C ARG A 182 26.49 -5.34 4.41
N LYS A 183 27.02 -5.72 3.25
CA LYS A 183 28.14 -5.01 2.61
C LYS A 183 27.81 -3.54 2.31
N LYS A 184 26.64 -3.27 1.71
CA LYS A 184 26.17 -1.90 1.40
C LYS A 184 25.99 -1.04 2.65
N LEU A 185 25.55 -1.64 3.75
CA LEU A 185 25.33 -0.98 5.04
C LEU A 185 26.57 -0.91 5.93
N GLY A 186 27.71 -1.48 5.50
CA GLY A 186 28.93 -1.53 6.29
C GLY A 186 28.82 -2.40 7.55
N ILE A 187 27.93 -3.39 7.56
CA ILE A 187 27.71 -4.29 8.70
C ILE A 187 28.72 -5.44 8.63
N PRO A 188 29.59 -5.64 9.64
CA PRO A 188 30.55 -6.74 9.67
C PRO A 188 29.88 -8.12 9.55
N GLU A 189 30.50 -9.04 8.79
CA GLU A 189 29.91 -10.38 8.58
C GLU A 189 29.96 -11.24 9.86
N ASP A 190 30.97 -11.04 10.70
CA ASP A 190 31.21 -11.78 11.95
C ASP A 190 30.39 -11.29 13.16
N LYS A 191 29.61 -10.22 12.99
CA LYS A 191 28.82 -9.64 14.09
C LYS A 191 27.35 -9.98 13.97
N LYS A 192 26.72 -10.25 15.11
CA LYS A 192 25.27 -10.27 15.22
C LYS A 192 24.71 -8.85 15.05
N THR A 193 23.65 -8.72 14.27
CA THR A 193 22.99 -7.42 14.05
C THR A 193 21.74 -7.36 14.87
N ILE A 194 21.58 -6.28 15.63
CA ILE A 194 20.34 -5.98 16.36
C ILE A 194 19.77 -4.70 15.77
N LEU A 195 18.56 -4.78 15.23
CA LEU A 195 17.82 -3.61 14.74
C LEU A 195 16.92 -3.09 15.86
N TYR A 196 17.19 -1.86 16.32
CA TYR A 196 16.27 -1.12 17.17
C TYR A 196 15.52 -0.09 16.33
N ALA A 197 14.22 -0.31 16.10
CA ALA A 197 13.36 0.54 15.29
C ALA A 197 12.04 0.85 16.02
N PRO A 198 12.09 1.68 17.07
CA PRO A 198 10.89 2.02 17.84
C PRO A 198 9.93 2.85 17.01
N THR A 199 8.65 2.78 17.34
CA THR A 199 7.64 3.66 16.79
C THR A 199 7.88 5.09 17.28
N TRP A 200 7.85 6.05 16.37
CA TRP A 200 7.85 7.47 16.71
C TRP A 200 6.58 7.86 17.51
N ARG A 201 6.66 8.90 18.30
CA ARG A 201 5.54 9.46 19.06
C ARG A 201 5.40 10.93 18.70
N ASP A 202 4.16 11.42 18.58
CA ASP A 202 3.84 12.78 18.14
C ASP A 202 4.25 13.85 19.18
N ASP A 203 4.40 13.46 20.43
CA ASP A 203 4.58 14.31 21.61
C ASP A 203 5.99 14.21 22.25
N GLU A 204 6.89 13.43 21.69
CA GLU A 204 8.29 13.33 22.13
C GLU A 204 9.21 13.90 21.03
N HIS A 205 9.80 15.06 21.29
CA HIS A 205 10.85 15.72 20.49
C HIS A 205 12.22 15.54 21.14
#